data_8a14220f915c969a3accfecb0b660081
#
_entry.id   8a14220f915c969a3accfecb0b660081
#
_cell.length_a   1.000
_cell.length_b   1.000
_cell.length_c   1.000
_cell.angle_alpha   90.00
_cell.angle_beta   90.00
_cell.angle_gamma   90.00
#
_symmetry.space_group_name_H-M   'P 1'
#
loop_
_entity.id
_entity.type
_entity.pdbx_description
1 polymer ?
#
loop_
_entity_poly.entity_id
_entity_poly.type
_entity_poly.pdbx_seq_one_letter_code
_entity_poly.pdbx_strand_id
1 'polypeptide(L)'
;MKIKKTKISETESNLNLHLEKKDYIDKFESQLKDLKRKANLKGFRPGMVPIQLLKNMYGKSVLLEEINKIVSENINNYIKENKIKIIGEPKPQKNDDIDKIKINEIDSFNFDFKIGHLSDFKLKPFKKSKKYNLFNIKVDKKTTDQTIENLKVQYADINNLKEVTSKSSVYCEFIYSENKKKGLLALENLDKTESKKILKRKVDDAIVINLKKLVKNDSELLNQVIGDTVNFDEFPNTVNVKIENIIERSPAKLTPTFFDKIFGPGKVKTKKEFNKEIEKSIEFNYLKESEFYLNREIEKDLLKENKISLPEDYVKDWISSNNDEETAKKLLNEDYESYCNQIKWSYIVDDMIDSNKIKVENSEIEEMAKNQIQHQLMASGMQNMSKDIDKFVDNYLKHNKGENYLKIFNELKSNKVFNHIKEKVTITKKSITFDKFKLLAKKI
;
A
#
# COMPACT_ATOMS: atom_id res chain seq x y z
N MET A 1 -10.66 -15.63 -37.09
CA MET A 1 -11.26 -14.92 -35.95
C MET A 1 -11.50 -13.46 -36.30
N LYS A 2 -12.63 -12.86 -35.88
CA LYS A 2 -12.99 -11.45 -36.17
C LYS A 2 -13.47 -10.80 -34.88
N ILE A 3 -12.98 -9.57 -34.58
CA ILE A 3 -13.46 -8.76 -33.47
C ILE A 3 -14.10 -7.51 -34.04
N LYS A 4 -15.32 -7.20 -33.60
CA LYS A 4 -16.07 -6.01 -33.97
C LYS A 4 -16.38 -5.19 -32.70
N LYS A 5 -16.00 -3.90 -32.71
CA LYS A 5 -16.37 -2.94 -31.68
C LYS A 5 -17.68 -2.26 -32.07
N THR A 6 -18.67 -2.32 -31.19
CA THR A 6 -19.95 -1.65 -31.33
C THR A 6 -20.10 -0.63 -30.22
N LYS A 7 -20.26 0.64 -30.56
CA LYS A 7 -20.42 1.75 -29.59
C LYS A 7 -21.80 1.66 -28.93
N ILE A 8 -21.85 1.71 -27.60
CA ILE A 8 -23.07 1.81 -26.80
C ILE A 8 -23.31 3.26 -26.39
N SER A 9 -22.25 3.92 -25.84
CA SER A 9 -22.26 5.31 -25.44
C SER A 9 -20.91 5.97 -25.76
N GLU A 10 -20.68 7.17 -25.29
CA GLU A 10 -19.36 7.82 -25.40
C GLU A 10 -18.27 7.11 -24.60
N THR A 11 -18.66 6.36 -23.57
CA THR A 11 -17.75 5.74 -22.62
C THR A 11 -17.94 4.24 -22.49
N GLU A 12 -18.83 3.62 -23.26
CA GLU A 12 -19.09 2.19 -23.26
C GLU A 12 -19.16 1.62 -24.67
N SER A 13 -18.63 0.43 -24.86
CA SER A 13 -18.69 -0.30 -26.11
C SER A 13 -18.82 -1.79 -25.85
N ASN A 14 -19.39 -2.53 -26.80
CA ASN A 14 -19.33 -3.98 -26.86
C ASN A 14 -18.24 -4.41 -27.82
N LEU A 15 -17.48 -5.42 -27.43
CA LEU A 15 -16.56 -6.16 -28.28
C LEU A 15 -17.22 -7.52 -28.58
N ASN A 16 -17.58 -7.71 -29.85
CA ASN A 16 -18.15 -8.96 -30.33
C ASN A 16 -17.01 -9.76 -30.99
N LEU A 17 -16.66 -10.89 -30.44
CA LEU A 17 -15.63 -11.77 -30.95
C LEU A 17 -16.28 -13.01 -31.56
N HIS A 18 -16.01 -13.26 -32.85
CA HIS A 18 -16.42 -14.47 -33.56
C HIS A 18 -15.22 -15.41 -33.69
N LEU A 19 -15.33 -16.60 -33.08
CA LEU A 19 -14.32 -17.65 -33.07
C LEU A 19 -14.79 -18.81 -33.94
N GLU A 20 -14.07 -19.12 -35.01
CA GLU A 20 -14.35 -20.25 -35.88
C GLU A 20 -13.57 -21.50 -35.44
N LYS A 21 -14.03 -22.69 -35.80
CA LYS A 21 -13.39 -23.97 -35.44
C LYS A 21 -11.89 -24.02 -35.76
N LYS A 22 -11.48 -23.50 -36.90
CA LYS A 22 -10.07 -23.41 -37.29
C LYS A 22 -9.18 -22.59 -36.34
N ASP A 23 -9.78 -21.69 -35.57
CA ASP A 23 -9.04 -20.81 -34.69
C ASP A 23 -8.62 -21.49 -33.36
N TYR A 24 -9.29 -22.61 -32.98
CA TYR A 24 -9.06 -23.27 -31.69
C TYR A 24 -8.77 -24.77 -31.79
N ILE A 25 -9.16 -25.44 -32.92
CA ILE A 25 -9.14 -26.91 -33.01
C ILE A 25 -7.75 -27.50 -32.81
N ASP A 26 -6.72 -26.91 -33.42
CA ASP A 26 -5.34 -27.39 -33.32
C ASP A 26 -4.79 -27.29 -31.89
N LYS A 27 -5.11 -26.19 -31.21
CA LYS A 27 -4.73 -25.99 -29.79
C LYS A 27 -5.45 -26.99 -28.89
N PHE A 28 -6.75 -27.17 -29.09
CA PHE A 28 -7.54 -28.15 -28.35
C PHE A 28 -7.00 -29.58 -28.51
N GLU A 29 -6.71 -30.02 -29.77
CA GLU A 29 -6.14 -31.33 -30.01
C GLU A 29 -4.74 -31.48 -29.39
N SER A 30 -3.93 -30.45 -29.43
CA SER A 30 -2.63 -30.43 -28.76
C SER A 30 -2.75 -30.62 -27.25
N GLN A 31 -3.66 -29.92 -26.63
CA GLN A 31 -3.91 -30.04 -25.16
C GLN A 31 -4.45 -31.44 -24.80
N LEU A 32 -5.30 -32.01 -25.61
CA LEU A 32 -5.74 -33.41 -25.40
C LEU A 32 -4.57 -34.40 -25.50
N LYS A 33 -3.62 -34.17 -26.43
CA LYS A 33 -2.41 -35.01 -26.55
C LYS A 33 -1.51 -34.85 -25.29
N ASP A 34 -1.37 -33.62 -24.78
CA ASP A 34 -0.59 -33.36 -23.57
C ASP A 34 -1.28 -33.94 -22.34
N LEU A 35 -2.59 -33.83 -22.25
CA LEU A 35 -3.38 -34.47 -21.19
C LEU A 35 -3.19 -36.00 -21.24
N LYS A 36 -3.19 -36.62 -22.44
CA LYS A 36 -2.94 -38.04 -22.58
C LYS A 36 -1.60 -38.46 -22.02
N ARG A 37 -0.54 -37.67 -22.23
CA ARG A 37 0.80 -37.97 -21.70
C ARG A 37 0.84 -37.95 -20.18
N LYS A 38 0.04 -37.06 -19.54
CA LYS A 38 0.00 -36.85 -18.09
C LYS A 38 -1.08 -37.68 -17.38
N ALA A 39 -2.07 -38.20 -18.13
CA ALA A 39 -3.22 -38.88 -17.55
C ALA A 39 -2.82 -40.18 -16.87
N ASN A 40 -3.24 -40.32 -15.62
CA ASN A 40 -3.13 -41.55 -14.83
C ASN A 40 -4.55 -42.00 -14.43
N LEU A 41 -5.13 -42.91 -15.21
CA LEU A 41 -6.45 -43.44 -14.95
C LEU A 41 -6.37 -44.91 -14.55
N LYS A 42 -7.17 -45.28 -13.54
CA LYS A 42 -7.25 -46.65 -13.05
C LYS A 42 -7.61 -47.60 -14.20
N GLY A 43 -6.78 -48.61 -14.42
CA GLY A 43 -6.94 -49.57 -15.55
C GLY A 43 -6.11 -49.27 -16.80
N PHE A 44 -5.39 -48.16 -16.86
CA PHE A 44 -4.52 -47.79 -17.94
C PHE A 44 -3.12 -47.47 -17.49
N ARG A 45 -2.11 -47.88 -18.26
CA ARG A 45 -0.72 -47.43 -18.04
C ARG A 45 -0.62 -45.92 -18.36
N PRO A 46 0.15 -45.13 -17.57
CA PRO A 46 0.37 -43.71 -17.88
C PRO A 46 0.75 -43.47 -19.33
N GLY A 47 0.07 -42.54 -19.98
CA GLY A 47 0.23 -42.23 -21.41
C GLY A 47 -0.48 -43.17 -22.42
N MET A 48 -1.09 -44.26 -21.99
CA MET A 48 -1.77 -45.23 -22.85
C MET A 48 -3.31 -45.12 -22.82
N VAL A 49 -3.84 -44.12 -22.19
CA VAL A 49 -5.29 -43.85 -22.14
C VAL A 49 -5.76 -43.48 -23.57
N PRO A 50 -6.85 -44.13 -24.10
CA PRO A 50 -7.41 -43.75 -25.39
C PRO A 50 -7.85 -42.30 -25.42
N ILE A 51 -7.46 -41.57 -26.47
CA ILE A 51 -7.75 -40.11 -26.55
C ILE A 51 -9.27 -39.83 -26.58
N GLN A 52 -10.06 -40.76 -27.18
CA GLN A 52 -11.51 -40.65 -27.23
C GLN A 52 -12.14 -40.71 -25.80
N LEU A 53 -11.58 -41.55 -24.94
CA LEU A 53 -12.04 -41.62 -23.55
C LEU A 53 -11.74 -40.31 -22.79
N LEU A 54 -10.53 -39.77 -22.97
CA LEU A 54 -10.15 -38.47 -22.38
C LEU A 54 -11.00 -37.34 -22.97
N LYS A 55 -11.29 -37.35 -24.25
CA LYS A 55 -12.17 -36.37 -24.89
C LYS A 55 -13.59 -36.44 -24.32
N ASN A 56 -14.12 -37.64 -24.05
CA ASN A 56 -15.43 -37.79 -23.44
C ASN A 56 -15.45 -37.32 -21.97
N MET A 57 -14.37 -37.59 -21.21
CA MET A 57 -14.31 -37.24 -19.76
C MET A 57 -13.94 -35.78 -19.52
N TYR A 58 -12.98 -35.25 -20.26
CA TYR A 58 -12.36 -33.96 -19.98
C TYR A 58 -12.45 -32.96 -21.15
N GLY A 59 -12.93 -33.42 -22.31
CA GLY A 59 -12.89 -32.61 -23.53
C GLY A 59 -13.63 -31.28 -23.40
N LYS A 60 -14.77 -31.23 -22.69
CA LYS A 60 -15.52 -29.99 -22.48
C LYS A 60 -14.68 -28.99 -21.67
N SER A 61 -14.06 -29.43 -20.57
CA SER A 61 -13.23 -28.57 -19.71
C SER A 61 -11.99 -28.07 -20.46
N VAL A 62 -11.29 -28.96 -21.18
CA VAL A 62 -10.10 -28.60 -21.97
C VAL A 62 -10.46 -27.63 -23.08
N LEU A 63 -11.58 -27.85 -23.75
CA LEU A 63 -12.06 -26.95 -24.80
C LEU A 63 -12.38 -25.57 -24.27
N LEU A 64 -13.11 -25.49 -23.17
CA LEU A 64 -13.46 -24.22 -22.54
C LEU A 64 -12.22 -23.45 -22.04
N GLU A 65 -11.26 -24.16 -21.46
CA GLU A 65 -10.00 -23.55 -21.00
C GLU A 65 -9.23 -22.93 -22.17
N GLU A 66 -9.07 -23.67 -23.28
CA GLU A 66 -8.36 -23.17 -24.46
C GLU A 66 -9.12 -22.04 -25.16
N ILE A 67 -10.46 -22.12 -25.24
CA ILE A 67 -11.27 -21.02 -25.77
C ILE A 67 -11.12 -19.78 -24.94
N ASN A 68 -11.24 -19.87 -23.62
CA ASN A 68 -11.10 -18.73 -22.71
C ASN A 68 -9.72 -18.08 -22.86
N LYS A 69 -8.66 -18.87 -23.00
CA LYS A 69 -7.31 -18.38 -23.21
C LYS A 69 -7.16 -17.64 -24.55
N ILE A 70 -7.65 -18.24 -25.63
CA ILE A 70 -7.63 -17.63 -26.98
C ILE A 70 -8.43 -16.33 -27.00
N VAL A 71 -9.63 -16.32 -26.41
CA VAL A 71 -10.52 -15.16 -26.34
C VAL A 71 -9.86 -14.04 -25.56
N SER A 72 -9.33 -14.34 -24.35
CA SER A 72 -8.66 -13.35 -23.51
C SER A 72 -7.44 -12.74 -24.17
N GLU A 73 -6.59 -13.55 -24.77
CA GLU A 73 -5.39 -13.09 -25.51
C GLU A 73 -5.79 -12.13 -26.64
N ASN A 74 -6.82 -12.49 -27.42
CA ASN A 74 -7.20 -11.71 -28.59
C ASN A 74 -7.96 -10.42 -28.24
N ILE A 75 -8.79 -10.45 -27.22
CA ILE A 75 -9.46 -9.23 -26.70
C ILE A 75 -8.39 -8.25 -26.19
N ASN A 76 -7.42 -8.73 -25.42
CA ASN A 76 -6.34 -7.89 -24.90
C ASN A 76 -5.46 -7.31 -26.03
N ASN A 77 -5.13 -8.12 -27.04
CA ASN A 77 -4.37 -7.67 -28.20
C ASN A 77 -5.16 -6.61 -28.98
N TYR A 78 -6.45 -6.84 -29.21
CA TYR A 78 -7.33 -5.89 -29.91
C TYR A 78 -7.39 -4.54 -29.19
N ILE A 79 -7.57 -4.56 -27.87
CA ILE A 79 -7.58 -3.36 -27.02
C ILE A 79 -6.25 -2.61 -27.15
N LYS A 80 -5.13 -3.32 -27.08
CA LYS A 80 -3.78 -2.76 -27.16
C LYS A 80 -3.48 -2.17 -28.55
N GLU A 81 -3.77 -2.90 -29.62
CA GLU A 81 -3.53 -2.47 -31.01
C GLU A 81 -4.38 -1.23 -31.37
N ASN A 82 -5.62 -1.20 -30.91
CA ASN A 82 -6.53 -0.07 -31.13
C ASN A 82 -6.37 1.05 -30.09
N LYS A 83 -5.42 0.92 -29.17
CA LYS A 83 -5.13 1.90 -28.10
C LYS A 83 -6.37 2.31 -27.31
N ILE A 84 -7.28 1.36 -27.06
CA ILE A 84 -8.51 1.61 -26.30
C ILE A 84 -8.14 1.74 -24.82
N LYS A 85 -8.40 2.90 -24.21
CA LYS A 85 -8.15 3.16 -22.80
C LYS A 85 -9.31 2.62 -21.97
N ILE A 86 -9.31 1.32 -21.65
CA ILE A 86 -10.37 0.65 -20.86
C ILE A 86 -10.22 0.91 -19.37
N ILE A 87 -11.35 0.86 -18.67
CA ILE A 87 -11.41 0.91 -17.19
C ILE A 87 -11.65 -0.52 -16.70
N GLY A 88 -10.74 -0.98 -15.84
CA GLY A 88 -10.80 -2.37 -15.35
C GLY A 88 -10.55 -3.38 -16.47
N GLU A 89 -11.34 -4.47 -16.47
CA GLU A 89 -11.23 -5.58 -17.41
C GLU A 89 -12.51 -5.73 -18.24
N PRO A 90 -12.43 -6.24 -19.49
CA PRO A 90 -13.60 -6.54 -20.30
C PRO A 90 -14.56 -7.48 -19.56
N LYS A 91 -15.82 -7.09 -19.39
CA LYS A 91 -16.84 -7.92 -18.72
C LYS A 91 -17.52 -8.84 -19.72
N PRO A 92 -17.40 -10.17 -19.58
CA PRO A 92 -18.13 -11.10 -20.44
C PRO A 92 -19.64 -10.94 -20.20
N GLN A 93 -20.40 -10.92 -21.30
CA GLN A 93 -21.85 -11.00 -21.22
C GLN A 93 -22.28 -12.46 -21.24
N LYS A 94 -23.45 -12.74 -20.64
CA LYS A 94 -23.97 -14.11 -20.63
C LYS A 94 -24.05 -14.67 -22.04
N ASN A 95 -23.46 -15.82 -22.23
CA ASN A 95 -23.52 -16.55 -23.49
C ASN A 95 -24.14 -17.93 -23.23
N ASP A 96 -25.43 -18.07 -23.57
CA ASP A 96 -26.16 -19.32 -23.38
C ASP A 96 -25.64 -20.47 -24.27
N ASP A 97 -24.84 -20.16 -25.28
CA ASP A 97 -24.28 -21.18 -26.20
C ASP A 97 -23.15 -21.97 -25.51
N ILE A 98 -22.45 -21.38 -24.55
CA ILE A 98 -21.35 -22.04 -23.83
C ILE A 98 -21.88 -23.17 -22.93
N ASP A 99 -23.05 -22.99 -22.31
CA ASP A 99 -23.64 -24.00 -21.44
C ASP A 99 -24.16 -25.22 -22.18
N LYS A 100 -24.53 -25.04 -23.48
CA LYS A 100 -25.09 -26.06 -24.36
C LYS A 100 -24.04 -26.79 -25.20
N ILE A 101 -22.74 -26.57 -24.96
CA ILE A 101 -21.65 -27.13 -25.76
C ILE A 101 -21.69 -28.67 -25.78
N LYS A 102 -21.87 -29.23 -26.98
CA LYS A 102 -21.65 -30.65 -27.31
C LYS A 102 -20.36 -30.74 -28.13
N ILE A 103 -19.36 -31.44 -27.64
CA ILE A 103 -17.99 -31.48 -28.17
C ILE A 103 -17.92 -31.93 -29.65
N ASN A 104 -18.93 -32.68 -30.13
CA ASN A 104 -18.96 -33.24 -31.46
C ASN A 104 -19.74 -32.40 -32.50
N GLU A 105 -20.43 -31.34 -32.07
CA GLU A 105 -21.36 -30.55 -32.89
C GLU A 105 -20.96 -29.07 -33.07
N ILE A 106 -19.74 -28.69 -32.61
CA ILE A 106 -19.37 -27.27 -32.50
C ILE A 106 -18.55 -26.82 -33.70
N ASP A 107 -18.97 -25.71 -34.30
CA ASP A 107 -18.26 -25.04 -35.39
C ASP A 107 -17.78 -23.62 -35.07
N SER A 108 -18.56 -22.83 -34.40
CA SER A 108 -18.20 -21.44 -34.08
C SER A 108 -18.79 -20.98 -32.76
N PHE A 109 -18.16 -19.97 -32.17
CA PHE A 109 -18.61 -19.31 -30.92
C PHE A 109 -18.65 -17.81 -31.13
N ASN A 110 -19.65 -17.17 -30.53
CA ASN A 110 -19.72 -15.71 -30.41
C ASN A 110 -19.56 -15.34 -28.96
N PHE A 111 -18.68 -14.38 -28.68
CA PHE A 111 -18.44 -13.87 -27.35
C PHE A 111 -18.68 -12.36 -27.36
N ASP A 112 -19.46 -11.91 -26.40
CA ASP A 112 -19.74 -10.51 -26.22
C ASP A 112 -19.10 -10.02 -24.90
N PHE A 113 -18.33 -8.95 -25.01
CA PHE A 113 -17.71 -8.31 -23.87
C PHE A 113 -18.12 -6.85 -23.82
N LYS A 114 -18.65 -6.43 -22.68
CA LYS A 114 -18.86 -5.02 -22.40
C LYS A 114 -17.56 -4.42 -21.87
N ILE A 115 -17.11 -3.31 -22.46
CA ILE A 115 -15.97 -2.53 -22.00
C ILE A 115 -16.40 -1.12 -21.62
N GLY A 116 -15.96 -0.68 -20.44
CA GLY A 116 -15.97 0.72 -20.08
C GLY A 116 -14.66 1.38 -20.52
N HIS A 117 -14.72 2.52 -21.14
CA HIS A 117 -13.55 3.28 -21.57
C HIS A 117 -13.78 4.77 -21.38
N LEU A 118 -12.70 5.53 -21.41
CA LEU A 118 -12.82 6.99 -21.38
C LEU A 118 -13.45 7.52 -22.64
N SER A 119 -14.16 8.66 -22.51
CA SER A 119 -14.45 9.48 -23.68
C SER A 119 -13.16 9.98 -24.33
N ASP A 120 -13.17 10.16 -25.64
CA ASP A 120 -12.06 10.80 -26.33
C ASP A 120 -11.87 12.21 -25.76
N PHE A 121 -10.68 12.49 -25.25
CA PHE A 121 -10.33 13.82 -24.77
C PHE A 121 -8.97 14.24 -25.32
N LYS A 122 -8.78 15.54 -25.45
CA LYS A 122 -7.50 16.13 -25.82
C LYS A 122 -7.07 17.08 -24.71
N LEU A 123 -5.92 16.83 -24.12
CA LEU A 123 -5.38 17.70 -23.09
C LEU A 123 -5.21 19.13 -23.60
N LYS A 124 -5.71 20.08 -22.83
CA LYS A 124 -5.48 21.51 -23.10
C LYS A 124 -3.99 21.82 -22.92
N PRO A 125 -3.41 22.61 -23.84
CA PRO A 125 -1.99 22.94 -23.78
C PRO A 125 -1.68 23.75 -22.51
N PHE A 126 -0.56 23.42 -21.88
CA PHE A 126 -0.02 24.20 -20.76
C PHE A 126 0.45 25.57 -21.23
N LYS A 127 0.18 26.59 -20.41
CA LYS A 127 0.55 27.98 -20.75
C LYS A 127 1.39 28.58 -19.63
N LYS A 128 2.45 29.32 -19.97
CA LYS A 128 3.25 30.09 -19.00
C LYS A 128 2.44 31.15 -18.23
N SER A 129 1.27 31.55 -18.75
CA SER A 129 0.34 32.44 -18.03
C SER A 129 -0.28 31.79 -16.79
N LYS A 130 -0.33 30.45 -16.74
CA LYS A 130 -0.82 29.72 -15.57
C LYS A 130 0.24 29.76 -14.46
N LYS A 131 -0.18 30.23 -13.29
CA LYS A 131 0.71 30.46 -12.14
C LYS A 131 0.34 29.56 -10.97
N TYR A 132 1.32 28.91 -10.39
CA TYR A 132 1.19 28.12 -9.18
C TYR A 132 2.18 28.60 -8.13
N ASN A 133 1.91 28.29 -6.85
CA ASN A 133 2.76 28.70 -5.75
C ASN A 133 3.50 27.46 -5.18
N LEU A 134 4.83 27.56 -5.12
CA LEU A 134 5.63 26.67 -4.30
C LEU A 134 5.93 27.41 -2.98
N PHE A 135 5.44 26.85 -1.87
CA PHE A 135 5.57 27.50 -0.58
C PHE A 135 6.92 27.20 0.07
N ASN A 136 7.66 28.24 0.42
CA ASN A 136 8.80 28.14 1.32
C ASN A 136 8.29 28.29 2.76
N ILE A 137 8.08 27.17 3.44
CA ILE A 137 7.55 27.13 4.80
C ILE A 137 8.68 27.42 5.77
N LYS A 138 8.55 28.51 6.54
CA LYS A 138 9.57 28.89 7.50
C LYS A 138 9.58 27.95 8.68
N VAL A 139 10.75 27.43 9.01
CA VAL A 139 10.98 26.69 10.26
C VAL A 139 11.06 27.71 11.39
N ASP A 140 10.22 27.54 12.39
CA ASP A 140 10.26 28.35 13.61
C ASP A 140 10.96 27.60 14.75
N LYS A 141 11.42 28.36 15.74
CA LYS A 141 12.13 27.82 16.89
C LYS A 141 11.27 26.82 17.67
N LYS A 142 9.97 27.07 17.79
CA LYS A 142 9.04 26.20 18.52
C LYS A 142 8.98 24.81 17.88
N THR A 143 8.90 24.74 16.56
CA THR A 143 8.91 23.46 15.82
C THR A 143 10.23 22.72 16.00
N THR A 144 11.35 23.45 15.92
CA THR A 144 12.68 22.86 16.16
C THR A 144 12.80 22.30 17.56
N ASP A 145 12.43 23.09 18.59
CA ASP A 145 12.48 22.67 19.98
C ASP A 145 11.57 21.45 20.23
N GLN A 146 10.34 21.45 19.69
CA GLN A 146 9.41 20.33 19.82
C GLN A 146 9.96 19.05 19.13
N THR A 147 10.56 19.19 17.96
CA THR A 147 11.17 18.06 17.24
C THR A 147 12.32 17.47 18.07
N ILE A 148 13.15 18.31 18.67
CA ILE A 148 14.25 17.88 19.55
C ILE A 148 13.70 17.15 20.79
N GLU A 149 12.67 17.69 21.44
CA GLU A 149 12.05 17.02 22.59
C GLU A 149 11.44 15.67 22.22
N ASN A 150 10.75 15.58 21.07
CA ASN A 150 10.21 14.31 20.57
C ASN A 150 11.33 13.29 20.33
N LEU A 151 12.45 13.70 19.73
CA LEU A 151 13.60 12.84 19.52
C LEU A 151 14.24 12.38 20.85
N LYS A 152 14.33 13.26 21.85
CA LYS A 152 14.84 12.90 23.20
C LYS A 152 13.97 11.84 23.86
N VAL A 153 12.65 11.89 23.66
CA VAL A 153 11.71 10.88 24.16
C VAL A 153 11.83 9.58 23.39
N GLN A 154 11.89 9.67 22.05
CA GLN A 154 12.01 8.51 21.17
C GLN A 154 13.29 7.70 21.43
N TYR A 155 14.40 8.38 21.65
CA TYR A 155 15.72 7.80 21.94
C TYR A 155 16.06 7.88 23.43
N ALA A 156 15.04 7.79 24.30
CA ALA A 156 15.22 7.89 25.75
C ALA A 156 16.32 6.98 26.28
N ASP A 157 17.07 7.47 27.23
CA ASP A 157 18.05 6.66 27.96
C ASP A 157 17.32 5.70 28.91
N ILE A 158 17.73 4.45 28.90
CA ILE A 158 17.17 3.40 29.76
C ILE A 158 18.16 3.16 30.91
N ASN A 159 17.72 3.46 32.12
CA ASN A 159 18.50 3.26 33.32
C ASN A 159 17.92 2.10 34.12
N ASN A 160 18.73 1.11 34.47
CA ASN A 160 18.35 0.08 35.41
C ASN A 160 18.36 0.66 36.85
N LEU A 161 17.27 0.46 37.55
CA LEU A 161 17.11 0.92 38.93
C LEU A 161 17.19 -0.25 39.92
N LYS A 162 17.65 0.04 41.14
CA LYS A 162 17.65 -0.94 42.22
C LYS A 162 16.30 -1.05 42.92
N GLU A 163 15.51 0.00 42.89
CA GLU A 163 14.22 0.13 43.56
C GLU A 163 13.19 0.80 42.63
N VAL A 164 11.94 0.42 42.80
CA VAL A 164 10.82 0.99 42.02
C VAL A 164 10.53 2.42 42.46
N THR A 165 10.52 3.33 41.51
CA THR A 165 10.10 4.73 41.65
C THR A 165 8.74 4.97 40.98
N SER A 166 8.13 6.14 41.19
CA SER A 166 6.86 6.48 40.52
C SER A 166 6.96 6.64 39.00
N LYS A 167 8.18 6.70 38.45
CA LYS A 167 8.47 6.82 37.01
C LYS A 167 9.00 5.53 36.40
N SER A 168 9.09 4.47 37.20
CA SER A 168 9.62 3.21 36.75
C SER A 168 8.67 2.48 35.80
N SER A 169 9.26 1.83 34.84
CA SER A 169 8.67 0.71 34.10
C SER A 169 9.21 -0.59 34.68
N VAL A 170 8.32 -1.43 35.20
CA VAL A 170 8.67 -2.65 35.94
C VAL A 170 8.29 -3.85 35.12
N TYR A 171 9.27 -4.63 34.71
CA TYR A 171 9.04 -5.92 34.07
C TYR A 171 8.69 -6.96 35.14
N CYS A 172 7.56 -7.61 34.98
CA CYS A 172 7.00 -8.50 35.96
C CYS A 172 6.58 -9.83 35.37
N GLU A 173 6.61 -10.88 36.19
CA GLU A 173 5.86 -12.10 35.99
C GLU A 173 4.57 -12.05 36.80
N PHE A 174 3.42 -12.08 36.14
CA PHE A 174 2.09 -12.15 36.76
C PHE A 174 1.72 -13.61 36.94
N ILE A 175 1.43 -13.99 38.19
CA ILE A 175 1.09 -15.36 38.58
C ILE A 175 -0.36 -15.34 39.11
N TYR A 176 -1.25 -16.05 38.41
CA TYR A 176 -2.66 -16.16 38.77
C TYR A 176 -3.19 -17.53 38.36
N SER A 177 -3.90 -18.19 39.28
CA SER A 177 -4.30 -19.59 39.14
C SER A 177 -3.07 -20.46 38.81
N GLU A 178 -3.10 -21.20 37.70
CA GLU A 178 -1.97 -21.97 37.18
C GLU A 178 -1.17 -21.25 36.08
N ASN A 179 -1.55 -19.99 35.75
CA ASN A 179 -0.96 -19.24 34.64
C ASN A 179 0.19 -18.35 35.14
N LYS A 180 1.19 -18.23 34.25
CA LYS A 180 2.28 -17.28 34.39
C LYS A 180 2.38 -16.47 33.10
N LYS A 181 2.32 -15.16 33.20
CA LYS A 181 2.46 -14.24 32.08
C LYS A 181 3.47 -13.16 32.41
N LYS A 182 4.33 -12.83 31.43
CA LYS A 182 5.25 -11.71 31.53
C LYS A 182 4.60 -10.44 30.99
N GLY A 183 4.82 -9.34 31.68
CA GLY A 183 4.31 -8.06 31.22
C GLY A 183 5.04 -6.88 31.82
N LEU A 184 4.51 -5.67 31.56
CA LEU A 184 5.18 -4.43 31.87
C LEU A 184 4.23 -3.46 32.62
N LEU A 185 4.61 -3.04 33.80
CA LEU A 185 3.92 -2.00 34.57
C LEU A 185 4.62 -0.66 34.36
N ALA A 186 4.07 0.21 33.52
CA ALA A 186 4.50 1.60 33.38
C ALA A 186 3.77 2.45 34.44
N LEU A 187 4.38 2.64 35.61
CA LEU A 187 3.71 3.19 36.82
C LEU A 187 3.10 4.57 36.62
N GLU A 188 3.63 5.38 35.70
CA GLU A 188 3.08 6.72 35.42
C GLU A 188 1.64 6.69 34.90
N ASN A 189 1.24 5.61 34.22
CA ASN A 189 -0.07 5.47 33.59
C ASN A 189 -1.10 4.74 34.45
N LEU A 190 -0.66 4.16 35.57
CA LEU A 190 -1.44 3.29 36.43
C LEU A 190 -2.11 4.04 37.59
N ASP A 191 -2.99 3.35 38.32
CA ASP A 191 -3.62 3.91 39.52
C ASP A 191 -2.60 4.22 40.59
N LYS A 192 -2.59 5.47 41.08
CA LYS A 192 -1.59 5.95 42.04
C LYS A 192 -1.70 5.30 43.42
N THR A 193 -2.90 4.85 43.80
CA THR A 193 -3.15 4.27 45.14
C THR A 193 -2.62 2.84 45.17
N GLU A 194 -2.96 2.06 44.17
CA GLU A 194 -2.51 0.66 44.06
C GLU A 194 -1.01 0.60 43.75
N SER A 195 -0.50 1.51 42.91
CA SER A 195 0.94 1.64 42.59
C SER A 195 1.81 1.87 43.86
N LYS A 196 1.29 2.47 44.92
CA LYS A 196 2.04 2.64 46.19
C LYS A 196 2.55 1.33 46.79
N LYS A 197 1.85 0.20 46.53
CA LYS A 197 2.26 -1.11 47.03
C LYS A 197 3.53 -1.62 46.31
N ILE A 198 3.79 -1.12 45.12
CA ILE A 198 4.93 -1.51 44.30
C ILE A 198 6.13 -0.63 44.52
N LEU A 199 5.91 0.61 45.00
CA LEU A 199 7.01 1.57 45.24
C LEU A 199 8.03 1.02 46.26
N LYS A 200 9.31 1.33 46.03
CA LYS A 200 10.47 0.92 46.86
C LYS A 200 10.72 -0.59 46.88
N ARG A 201 9.99 -1.38 46.08
CA ARG A 201 10.27 -2.82 45.86
C ARG A 201 11.52 -2.97 45.00
N LYS A 202 12.17 -4.14 45.15
CA LYS A 202 13.40 -4.49 44.44
C LYS A 202 13.16 -5.62 43.45
N VAL A 203 14.13 -5.89 42.60
CA VAL A 203 14.15 -7.07 41.74
C VAL A 203 14.04 -8.32 42.61
N ASP A 204 13.32 -9.32 42.15
CA ASP A 204 12.94 -10.58 42.82
C ASP A 204 11.89 -10.45 43.95
N ASP A 205 11.46 -9.24 44.34
CA ASP A 205 10.33 -9.10 45.24
C ASP A 205 9.05 -9.66 44.60
N ALA A 206 8.27 -10.37 45.44
CA ALA A 206 6.94 -10.83 45.11
C ALA A 206 5.88 -10.08 45.93
N ILE A 207 4.87 -9.59 45.26
CA ILE A 207 3.79 -8.80 45.88
C ILE A 207 2.43 -9.21 45.34
N VAL A 208 1.41 -9.07 46.16
CA VAL A 208 0.02 -9.28 45.76
C VAL A 208 -0.64 -7.92 45.49
N ILE A 209 -1.17 -7.73 44.32
CA ILE A 209 -1.83 -6.49 43.90
C ILE A 209 -3.20 -6.75 43.29
N ASN A 210 -4.07 -5.75 43.36
CA ASN A 210 -5.32 -5.76 42.61
C ASN A 210 -5.04 -5.18 41.22
N LEU A 211 -4.84 -6.09 40.22
CA LEU A 211 -4.43 -5.66 38.88
C LEU A 211 -5.53 -4.89 38.15
N LYS A 212 -6.80 -5.31 38.27
CA LYS A 212 -7.92 -4.56 37.69
C LYS A 212 -7.99 -3.12 38.23
N LYS A 213 -7.83 -2.95 39.51
CA LYS A 213 -7.78 -1.60 40.13
C LYS A 213 -6.56 -0.84 39.66
N LEU A 214 -5.39 -1.47 39.57
CA LEU A 214 -4.15 -0.86 39.12
C LEU A 214 -4.28 -0.30 37.70
N VAL A 215 -4.94 -1.03 36.80
CA VAL A 215 -5.25 -0.57 35.43
C VAL A 215 -6.55 0.26 35.33
N LYS A 216 -7.06 0.78 36.44
CA LYS A 216 -8.25 1.65 36.50
C LYS A 216 -9.52 1.02 35.92
N ASN A 217 -9.65 -0.29 35.99
CA ASN A 217 -10.70 -1.10 35.35
C ASN A 217 -10.80 -0.94 33.82
N ASP A 218 -9.69 -0.64 33.16
CA ASP A 218 -9.57 -0.50 31.73
C ASP A 218 -9.06 -1.81 31.12
N SER A 219 -9.86 -2.43 30.25
CA SER A 219 -9.56 -3.71 29.60
C SER A 219 -8.41 -3.61 28.61
N GLU A 220 -8.29 -2.48 27.88
CA GLU A 220 -7.20 -2.26 26.93
C GLU A 220 -5.87 -2.10 27.67
N LEU A 221 -5.88 -1.33 28.75
CA LEU A 221 -4.71 -1.16 29.58
C LEU A 221 -4.27 -2.46 30.26
N LEU A 222 -5.24 -3.33 30.66
CA LEU A 222 -4.94 -4.66 31.17
C LEU A 222 -4.21 -5.51 30.11
N ASN A 223 -4.72 -5.53 28.89
CA ASN A 223 -4.11 -6.24 27.78
C ASN A 223 -2.69 -5.74 27.48
N GLN A 224 -2.48 -4.41 27.49
CA GLN A 224 -1.16 -3.82 27.31
C GLN A 224 -0.17 -4.21 28.42
N VAL A 225 -0.65 -4.23 29.69
CA VAL A 225 0.18 -4.59 30.86
C VAL A 225 0.59 -6.07 30.81
N ILE A 226 -0.31 -6.96 30.43
CA ILE A 226 -0.04 -8.40 30.34
C ILE A 226 0.68 -8.78 29.06
N GLY A 227 0.59 -7.94 28.01
CA GLY A 227 1.15 -8.22 26.69
C GLY A 227 0.38 -9.29 25.90
N ASP A 228 -0.88 -9.54 26.27
CA ASP A 228 -1.74 -10.52 25.64
C ASP A 228 -3.23 -10.11 25.76
N THR A 229 -4.09 -10.62 24.88
CA THR A 229 -5.53 -10.38 24.97
C THR A 229 -6.14 -11.33 26.00
N VAL A 230 -6.70 -10.78 27.07
CA VAL A 230 -7.36 -11.55 28.15
C VAL A 230 -8.81 -11.12 28.29
N ASN A 231 -9.67 -12.08 28.72
CA ASN A 231 -11.04 -11.73 29.04
C ASN A 231 -11.06 -10.97 30.38
N PHE A 232 -11.40 -9.69 30.32
CA PHE A 232 -11.38 -8.79 31.48
C PHE A 232 -12.29 -9.27 32.61
N ASP A 233 -13.49 -9.76 32.30
CA ASP A 233 -14.48 -10.15 33.31
C ASP A 233 -14.05 -11.42 34.05
N GLU A 234 -13.43 -12.36 33.37
CA GLU A 234 -12.93 -13.62 33.93
C GLU A 234 -11.55 -13.49 34.60
N PHE A 235 -10.84 -12.39 34.31
CA PHE A 235 -9.51 -12.16 34.87
C PHE A 235 -9.60 -11.93 36.39
N PRO A 236 -8.72 -12.54 37.21
CA PRO A 236 -8.75 -12.38 38.67
C PRO A 236 -8.45 -10.94 39.10
N ASN A 237 -9.17 -10.44 40.09
CA ASN A 237 -8.93 -9.12 40.63
C ASN A 237 -7.54 -8.99 41.23
N THR A 238 -7.06 -10.06 41.89
CA THR A 238 -5.80 -10.07 42.63
C THR A 238 -4.84 -11.07 42.00
N VAL A 239 -3.63 -10.61 41.74
CA VAL A 239 -2.56 -11.42 41.18
C VAL A 239 -1.28 -11.29 42.00
N ASN A 240 -0.47 -12.33 42.01
CA ASN A 240 0.88 -12.28 42.55
C ASN A 240 1.81 -11.79 41.43
N VAL A 241 2.63 -10.79 41.75
CA VAL A 241 3.54 -10.15 40.80
C VAL A 241 4.96 -10.32 41.30
N LYS A 242 5.78 -11.02 40.54
CA LYS A 242 7.22 -11.08 40.77
C LYS A 242 7.93 -10.06 39.89
N ILE A 243 8.76 -9.22 40.49
CA ILE A 243 9.52 -8.19 39.78
C ILE A 243 10.77 -8.82 39.17
N GLU A 244 10.89 -8.75 37.83
CA GLU A 244 12.03 -9.29 37.09
C GLU A 244 13.10 -8.23 36.79
N ASN A 245 12.66 -6.99 36.45
CA ASN A 245 13.59 -5.91 36.15
C ASN A 245 12.89 -4.55 36.38
N ILE A 246 13.65 -3.54 36.74
CA ILE A 246 13.19 -2.19 36.99
C ILE A 246 13.99 -1.23 36.15
N ILE A 247 13.31 -0.52 35.25
CA ILE A 247 13.93 0.49 34.41
C ILE A 247 13.23 1.86 34.57
N GLU A 248 13.96 2.90 34.33
CA GLU A 248 13.41 4.24 34.15
C GLU A 248 13.85 4.76 32.79
N ARG A 249 12.89 5.23 32.00
CA ARG A 249 13.15 5.92 30.75
C ARG A 249 13.21 7.42 31.02
N SER A 250 14.35 8.01 30.78
CA SER A 250 14.54 9.46 30.85
C SER A 250 14.82 10.03 29.46
N PRO A 251 14.27 11.22 29.13
CA PRO A 251 14.59 11.85 27.86
C PRO A 251 16.09 11.94 27.65
N ALA A 252 16.56 11.51 26.49
CA ALA A 252 18.00 11.47 26.19
C ALA A 252 18.64 12.85 26.36
N LYS A 253 19.87 12.86 26.83
CA LYS A 253 20.67 14.09 26.92
C LYS A 253 21.28 14.41 25.57
N LEU A 254 21.39 15.70 25.22
CA LEU A 254 22.03 16.18 23.99
C LEU A 254 23.56 15.98 24.07
N THR A 255 23.99 14.75 23.81
CA THR A 255 25.39 14.30 23.82
C THR A 255 25.82 13.85 22.44
N PRO A 256 27.12 13.78 22.12
CA PRO A 256 27.58 13.23 20.85
C PRO A 256 27.04 11.82 20.54
N THR A 257 26.93 10.96 21.55
CA THR A 257 26.31 9.63 21.41
C THR A 257 24.84 9.67 20.99
N PHE A 258 24.09 10.63 21.48
CA PHE A 258 22.70 10.86 21.03
C PHE A 258 22.66 11.38 19.59
N PHE A 259 23.58 12.29 19.22
CA PHE A 259 23.68 12.81 17.86
C PHE A 259 24.06 11.71 16.86
N ASP A 260 24.95 10.81 17.26
CA ASP A 260 25.36 9.66 16.46
C ASP A 260 24.21 8.67 16.21
N LYS A 261 23.32 8.48 17.19
CA LYS A 261 22.12 7.64 17.01
C LYS A 261 21.17 8.20 15.94
N ILE A 262 21.10 9.51 15.78
CA ILE A 262 20.16 10.18 14.86
C ILE A 262 20.77 10.37 13.47
N PHE A 263 21.99 10.88 13.39
CA PHE A 263 22.62 11.26 12.14
C PHE A 263 23.72 10.30 11.65
N GLY A 264 24.09 9.34 12.48
CA GLY A 264 25.19 8.41 12.23
C GLY A 264 26.52 8.91 12.84
N PRO A 265 27.47 7.97 13.06
CA PRO A 265 28.69 8.23 13.82
C PRO A 265 29.54 9.39 13.25
N GLY A 266 29.92 10.33 14.12
CA GLY A 266 30.87 11.39 13.84
C GLY A 266 30.40 12.51 12.92
N LYS A 267 29.16 12.46 12.44
CA LYS A 267 28.61 13.51 11.52
C LYS A 267 28.27 14.81 12.22
N VAL A 268 27.84 14.73 13.46
CA VAL A 268 27.43 15.88 14.29
C VAL A 268 28.10 15.79 15.64
N LYS A 269 28.85 16.82 16.01
CA LYS A 269 29.68 16.82 17.25
C LYS A 269 29.20 17.78 18.30
N THR A 270 28.51 18.84 17.91
CA THR A 270 28.09 19.91 18.81
C THR A 270 26.57 20.12 18.79
N LYS A 271 26.03 20.64 19.88
CA LYS A 271 24.60 21.03 19.98
C LYS A 271 24.22 22.03 18.89
N LYS A 272 25.12 22.93 18.49
CA LYS A 272 24.85 23.93 17.44
C LYS A 272 24.71 23.27 16.08
N GLU A 273 25.61 22.33 15.76
CA GLU A 273 25.50 21.53 14.54
C GLU A 273 24.24 20.66 14.55
N PHE A 274 23.92 20.04 15.67
CA PHE A 274 22.72 19.23 15.84
C PHE A 274 21.46 20.03 15.52
N ASN A 275 21.29 21.21 16.14
CA ASN A 275 20.14 22.07 15.86
C ASN A 275 20.05 22.43 14.38
N LYS A 276 21.19 22.77 13.75
CA LYS A 276 21.24 23.10 12.32
C LYS A 276 20.83 21.93 11.42
N GLU A 277 21.25 20.73 11.75
CA GLU A 277 20.83 19.53 10.98
C GLU A 277 19.36 19.18 11.19
N ILE A 278 18.82 19.38 12.40
CA ILE A 278 17.39 19.27 12.66
C ILE A 278 16.58 20.30 11.86
N GLU A 279 17.01 21.56 11.85
CA GLU A 279 16.38 22.61 11.04
C GLU A 279 16.36 22.23 9.55
N LYS A 280 17.49 21.78 9.00
CA LYS A 280 17.57 21.30 7.61
C LYS A 280 16.63 20.11 7.34
N SER A 281 16.53 19.18 8.27
CA SER A 281 15.61 18.04 8.17
C SER A 281 14.15 18.50 8.11
N ILE A 282 13.78 19.49 8.95
CA ILE A 282 12.44 20.07 8.95
C ILE A 282 12.20 20.84 7.64
N GLU A 283 13.17 21.66 7.18
CA GLU A 283 13.09 22.37 5.91
C GLU A 283 12.88 21.42 4.74
N PHE A 284 13.61 20.30 4.70
CA PHE A 284 13.47 19.28 3.67
C PHE A 284 12.07 18.64 3.68
N ASN A 285 11.54 18.32 4.86
CA ASN A 285 10.19 17.78 4.98
C ASN A 285 9.13 18.81 4.55
N TYR A 286 9.30 20.07 4.94
CA TYR A 286 8.41 21.14 4.53
C TYR A 286 8.44 21.40 3.01
N LEU A 287 9.61 21.26 2.38
CA LEU A 287 9.72 21.35 0.94
C LEU A 287 8.93 20.22 0.26
N LYS A 288 9.07 18.99 0.75
CA LYS A 288 8.28 17.85 0.24
C LYS A 288 6.77 18.06 0.40
N GLU A 289 6.32 18.56 1.54
CA GLU A 289 4.91 18.87 1.77
C GLU A 289 4.42 19.98 0.82
N SER A 290 5.23 20.99 0.59
CA SER A 290 4.92 22.07 -0.35
C SER A 290 4.88 21.60 -1.81
N GLU A 291 5.79 20.72 -2.21
CA GLU A 291 5.78 20.10 -3.53
C GLU A 291 4.56 19.18 -3.72
N PHE A 292 4.21 18.42 -2.70
CA PHE A 292 2.99 17.61 -2.72
C PHE A 292 1.75 18.48 -2.89
N TYR A 293 1.66 19.57 -2.14
CA TYR A 293 0.59 20.55 -2.27
C TYR A 293 0.52 21.13 -3.68
N LEU A 294 1.63 21.56 -4.24
CA LEU A 294 1.73 22.09 -5.61
C LEU A 294 1.24 21.06 -6.64
N ASN A 295 1.67 19.81 -6.49
CA ASN A 295 1.27 18.73 -7.40
C ASN A 295 -0.26 18.50 -7.33
N ARG A 296 -0.85 18.54 -6.12
CA ARG A 296 -2.30 18.42 -5.93
C ARG A 296 -3.07 19.59 -6.54
N GLU A 297 -2.58 20.84 -6.44
CA GLU A 297 -3.17 21.98 -7.12
C GLU A 297 -3.14 21.81 -8.65
N ILE A 298 -2.02 21.37 -9.19
CA ILE A 298 -1.87 21.10 -10.63
C ILE A 298 -2.86 20.01 -11.07
N GLU A 299 -2.93 18.89 -10.35
CA GLU A 299 -3.84 17.78 -10.62
C GLU A 299 -5.30 18.24 -10.63
N LYS A 300 -5.72 18.92 -9.56
CA LYS A 300 -7.09 19.45 -9.41
C LYS A 300 -7.49 20.40 -10.56
N ASP A 301 -6.58 21.26 -10.94
CA ASP A 301 -6.80 22.18 -12.06
C ASP A 301 -6.91 21.46 -13.39
N LEU A 302 -6.05 20.47 -13.65
CA LEU A 302 -6.11 19.69 -14.88
C LEU A 302 -7.38 18.86 -14.98
N LEU A 303 -7.80 18.24 -13.90
CA LEU A 303 -9.06 17.49 -13.83
C LEU A 303 -10.25 18.41 -14.10
N LYS A 304 -10.23 19.62 -13.57
CA LYS A 304 -11.30 20.63 -13.78
C LYS A 304 -11.33 21.17 -15.21
N GLU A 305 -10.16 21.42 -15.80
CA GLU A 305 -10.07 22.01 -17.14
C GLU A 305 -10.32 21.00 -18.26
N ASN A 306 -10.03 19.73 -18.02
CA ASN A 306 -10.22 18.66 -18.99
C ASN A 306 -11.43 17.81 -18.58
N LYS A 307 -12.55 18.04 -19.30
CA LYS A 307 -13.78 17.27 -19.05
C LYS A 307 -13.60 15.85 -19.57
N ILE A 308 -13.26 14.94 -18.67
CA ILE A 308 -13.13 13.52 -18.95
C ILE A 308 -14.35 12.80 -18.40
N SER A 309 -15.14 12.18 -19.26
CA SER A 309 -16.29 11.39 -18.85
C SER A 309 -15.88 9.94 -18.59
N LEU A 310 -16.44 9.36 -17.55
CA LEU A 310 -16.30 7.96 -17.17
C LEU A 310 -17.65 7.25 -17.34
N PRO A 311 -17.66 5.94 -17.62
CA PRO A 311 -18.88 5.13 -17.61
C PRO A 311 -19.27 4.83 -16.15
N GLU A 312 -20.13 5.67 -15.56
CA GLU A 312 -20.43 5.62 -14.13
C GLU A 312 -20.92 4.24 -13.65
N ASP A 313 -21.89 3.65 -14.37
CA ASP A 313 -22.44 2.35 -13.99
C ASP A 313 -21.38 1.24 -14.09
N TYR A 314 -20.50 1.30 -15.09
CA TYR A 314 -19.41 0.36 -15.24
C TYR A 314 -18.39 0.48 -14.12
N VAL A 315 -18.05 1.71 -13.71
CA VAL A 315 -17.13 1.98 -12.59
C VAL A 315 -17.71 1.47 -11.27
N LYS A 316 -19.00 1.74 -11.01
CA LYS A 316 -19.67 1.24 -9.81
C LYS A 316 -19.71 -0.29 -9.74
N ASP A 317 -20.04 -0.91 -10.85
CA ASP A 317 -20.00 -2.37 -11.00
C ASP A 317 -18.60 -2.95 -10.80
N TRP A 318 -17.57 -2.25 -11.34
CA TRP A 318 -16.18 -2.64 -11.17
C TRP A 318 -15.76 -2.60 -9.70
N ILE A 319 -16.09 -1.51 -8.99
CA ILE A 319 -15.83 -1.38 -7.56
C ILE A 319 -16.49 -2.52 -6.79
N SER A 320 -17.77 -2.80 -7.06
CA SER A 320 -18.54 -3.82 -6.36
C SER A 320 -18.04 -5.24 -6.62
N SER A 321 -17.51 -5.51 -7.81
CA SER A 321 -17.06 -6.85 -8.22
C SER A 321 -15.63 -7.19 -7.78
N ASN A 322 -14.79 -6.17 -7.50
CA ASN A 322 -13.37 -6.35 -7.23
C ASN A 322 -12.94 -6.02 -5.80
N ASN A 323 -13.89 -5.71 -4.92
CA ASN A 323 -13.63 -5.44 -3.51
C ASN A 323 -14.58 -6.26 -2.64
N ASP A 324 -14.21 -6.44 -1.37
CA ASP A 324 -15.13 -6.93 -0.37
C ASP A 324 -16.28 -5.94 -0.13
N GLU A 325 -17.37 -6.40 0.47
CA GLU A 325 -18.59 -5.61 0.63
C GLU A 325 -18.40 -4.32 1.43
N GLU A 326 -17.55 -4.34 2.46
CA GLU A 326 -17.28 -3.18 3.31
C GLU A 326 -16.46 -2.12 2.56
N THR A 327 -15.38 -2.53 1.90
CA THR A 327 -14.54 -1.67 1.06
C THR A 327 -15.33 -1.09 -0.11
N ALA A 328 -16.15 -1.91 -0.80
CA ALA A 328 -16.99 -1.45 -1.89
C ALA A 328 -18.00 -0.39 -1.42
N LYS A 329 -18.69 -0.60 -0.30
CA LYS A 329 -19.64 0.38 0.28
C LYS A 329 -18.94 1.70 0.61
N LYS A 330 -17.76 1.66 1.21
CA LYS A 330 -17.00 2.85 1.54
C LYS A 330 -16.60 3.61 0.29
N LEU A 331 -16.04 2.94 -0.71
CA LEU A 331 -15.64 3.56 -1.98
C LEU A 331 -16.84 4.18 -2.72
N LEU A 332 -17.99 3.53 -2.74
CA LEU A 332 -19.17 4.02 -3.45
C LEU A 332 -19.84 5.20 -2.74
N ASN A 333 -19.85 5.24 -1.41
CA ASN A 333 -20.61 6.24 -0.65
C ASN A 333 -19.76 7.44 -0.21
N GLU A 334 -18.50 7.22 0.15
CA GLU A 334 -17.64 8.25 0.75
C GLU A 334 -16.55 8.73 -0.21
N ASP A 335 -15.94 7.83 -0.98
CA ASP A 335 -14.72 8.10 -1.74
C ASP A 335 -14.89 8.04 -3.26
N TYR A 336 -16.14 7.92 -3.76
CA TYR A 336 -16.39 7.69 -5.20
C TYR A 336 -15.83 8.78 -6.12
N GLU A 337 -16.01 10.05 -5.76
CA GLU A 337 -15.48 11.16 -6.54
C GLU A 337 -13.94 11.14 -6.58
N SER A 338 -13.31 10.85 -5.43
CA SER A 338 -11.86 10.71 -5.32
C SER A 338 -11.35 9.56 -6.18
N TYR A 339 -12.01 8.40 -6.14
CA TYR A 339 -11.71 7.24 -6.97
C TYR A 339 -11.83 7.55 -8.47
N CYS A 340 -12.91 8.22 -8.89
CA CYS A 340 -13.08 8.67 -10.25
C CYS A 340 -11.99 9.65 -10.70
N ASN A 341 -11.57 10.57 -9.82
CA ASN A 341 -10.52 11.53 -10.10
C ASN A 341 -9.15 10.82 -10.23
N GLN A 342 -8.87 9.81 -9.43
CA GLN A 342 -7.66 8.99 -9.58
C GLN A 342 -7.62 8.26 -10.93
N ILE A 343 -8.74 7.68 -11.38
CA ILE A 343 -8.85 7.09 -12.71
C ILE A 343 -8.54 8.14 -13.78
N LYS A 344 -9.23 9.28 -13.77
CA LYS A 344 -9.01 10.35 -14.75
C LYS A 344 -7.57 10.84 -14.76
N TRP A 345 -6.98 11.00 -13.58
CA TRP A 345 -5.59 11.41 -13.43
C TRP A 345 -4.61 10.39 -14.04
N SER A 346 -4.80 9.10 -13.78
CA SER A 346 -3.94 8.06 -14.36
C SER A 346 -3.91 8.13 -15.88
N TYR A 347 -5.04 8.40 -16.50
CA TYR A 347 -5.13 8.53 -17.96
C TYR A 347 -4.52 9.83 -18.49
N ILE A 348 -4.61 10.94 -17.74
CA ILE A 348 -3.89 12.18 -18.07
C ILE A 348 -2.38 11.91 -18.05
N VAL A 349 -1.90 11.21 -17.03
CA VAL A 349 -0.50 10.82 -16.90
C VAL A 349 -0.05 9.96 -18.08
N ASP A 350 -0.83 8.94 -18.44
CA ASP A 350 -0.52 8.05 -19.57
C ASP A 350 -0.50 8.80 -20.91
N ASP A 351 -1.47 9.70 -21.13
CA ASP A 351 -1.50 10.53 -22.34
C ASP A 351 -0.28 11.46 -22.43
N MET A 352 0.12 12.04 -21.31
CA MET A 352 1.32 12.89 -21.25
C MET A 352 2.61 12.12 -21.46
N ILE A 353 2.72 10.92 -20.92
CA ILE A 353 3.85 10.00 -21.11
C ILE A 353 3.99 9.69 -22.60
N ASP A 354 2.91 9.26 -23.24
CA ASP A 354 2.91 8.86 -24.66
C ASP A 354 3.18 10.07 -25.58
N SER A 355 2.47 11.18 -25.37
CA SER A 355 2.56 12.37 -26.22
C SER A 355 3.91 13.06 -26.13
N ASN A 356 4.58 13.04 -24.96
CA ASN A 356 5.88 13.68 -24.73
C ASN A 356 7.05 12.70 -24.73
N LYS A 357 6.82 11.41 -25.01
CA LYS A 357 7.83 10.34 -25.03
C LYS A 357 8.65 10.28 -23.74
N ILE A 358 7.98 10.49 -22.60
CA ILE A 358 8.59 10.40 -21.27
C ILE A 358 8.84 8.93 -20.96
N LYS A 359 10.06 8.56 -20.56
CA LYS A 359 10.41 7.19 -20.21
C LYS A 359 10.74 7.09 -18.72
N VAL A 360 10.38 5.96 -18.14
CA VAL A 360 10.85 5.53 -16.81
C VAL A 360 11.81 4.37 -17.04
N GLU A 361 13.06 4.55 -16.65
CA GLU A 361 14.09 3.52 -16.82
C GLU A 361 14.13 2.59 -15.61
N ASN A 362 14.47 1.32 -15.82
CA ASN A 362 14.55 0.34 -14.72
C ASN A 362 15.56 0.75 -13.63
N SER A 363 16.66 1.41 -14.02
CA SER A 363 17.63 1.93 -13.07
C SER A 363 17.04 2.94 -12.09
N GLU A 364 16.07 3.76 -12.50
CA GLU A 364 15.39 4.73 -11.63
C GLU A 364 14.48 4.01 -10.62
N ILE A 365 13.84 2.91 -11.04
CA ILE A 365 13.00 2.08 -10.17
C ILE A 365 13.87 1.40 -9.11
N GLU A 366 15.00 0.82 -9.51
CA GLU A 366 15.96 0.17 -8.61
C GLU A 366 16.56 1.18 -7.62
N GLU A 367 16.93 2.38 -8.08
CA GLU A 367 17.45 3.44 -7.22
C GLU A 367 16.41 3.90 -6.19
N MET A 368 15.16 4.09 -6.62
CA MET A 368 14.08 4.49 -5.72
C MET A 368 13.78 3.40 -4.68
N ALA A 369 13.73 2.12 -5.10
CA ALA A 369 13.57 0.99 -4.20
C ALA A 369 14.73 0.91 -3.19
N LYS A 370 15.96 1.10 -3.66
CA LYS A 370 17.17 1.13 -2.82
C LYS A 370 17.09 2.22 -1.75
N ASN A 371 16.68 3.41 -2.12
CA ASN A 371 16.49 4.52 -1.19
C ASN A 371 15.42 4.23 -0.14
N GLN A 372 14.27 3.66 -0.54
CA GLN A 372 13.20 3.27 0.39
C GLN A 372 13.68 2.21 1.39
N ILE A 373 14.36 1.17 0.92
CA ILE A 373 14.90 0.11 1.78
C ILE A 373 15.98 0.65 2.72
N GLN A 374 16.88 1.52 2.25
CA GLN A 374 17.89 2.15 3.11
C GLN A 374 17.25 2.96 4.24
N HIS A 375 16.24 3.75 3.93
CA HIS A 375 15.49 4.48 4.95
C HIS A 375 14.83 3.56 5.97
N GLN A 376 14.26 2.47 5.53
CA GLN A 376 13.64 1.47 6.41
C GLN A 376 14.65 0.76 7.32
N LEU A 377 15.80 0.38 6.76
CA LEU A 377 16.90 -0.23 7.53
C LEU A 377 17.48 0.74 8.56
N MET A 378 17.63 2.02 8.19
CA MET A 378 18.07 3.05 9.14
C MET A 378 17.07 3.25 10.28
N ALA A 379 15.78 3.32 9.96
CA ALA A 379 14.71 3.48 10.95
C ALA A 379 14.61 2.29 11.91
N SER A 380 14.94 1.08 11.44
CA SER A 380 14.94 -0.16 12.22
C SER A 380 16.26 -0.44 12.97
N GLY A 381 17.26 0.44 12.86
CA GLY A 381 18.58 0.23 13.48
C GLY A 381 19.42 -0.86 12.81
N MET A 382 19.02 -1.35 11.64
CA MET A 382 19.68 -2.46 10.91
C MET A 382 20.68 -1.97 9.85
N GLN A 383 21.39 -0.89 10.11
CA GLN A 383 22.33 -0.26 9.16
C GLN A 383 23.42 -1.19 8.64
N ASN A 384 23.81 -2.21 9.42
CA ASN A 384 24.83 -3.18 9.03
C ASN A 384 24.41 -4.09 7.86
N MET A 385 23.12 -4.19 7.56
CA MET A 385 22.57 -5.00 6.46
C MET A 385 22.66 -4.29 5.10
N SER A 386 23.12 -3.05 5.05
CA SER A 386 23.26 -2.29 3.79
C SER A 386 24.24 -2.90 2.78
N LYS A 387 25.10 -3.84 3.19
CA LYS A 387 26.05 -4.54 2.29
C LYS A 387 25.36 -5.45 1.27
N ASP A 388 24.19 -6.01 1.60
CA ASP A 388 23.41 -6.90 0.73
C ASP A 388 22.20 -6.19 0.10
N ILE A 389 22.19 -4.87 0.07
CA ILE A 389 21.03 -4.08 -0.30
C ILE A 389 20.49 -4.43 -1.69
N ASP A 390 21.33 -4.77 -2.64
CA ASP A 390 20.92 -5.09 -4.02
C ASP A 390 20.08 -6.38 -4.07
N LYS A 391 20.37 -7.36 -3.20
CA LYS A 391 19.52 -8.56 -3.05
C LYS A 391 18.16 -8.23 -2.42
N PHE A 392 18.15 -7.31 -1.44
CA PHE A 392 16.90 -6.83 -0.84
C PHE A 392 16.04 -6.08 -1.86
N VAL A 393 16.65 -5.26 -2.71
CA VAL A 393 15.97 -4.54 -3.81
C VAL A 393 15.30 -5.51 -4.77
N ASP A 394 16.03 -6.54 -5.24
CA ASP A 394 15.49 -7.54 -6.18
C ASP A 394 14.29 -8.30 -5.56
N ASN A 395 14.42 -8.76 -4.33
CA ASN A 395 13.34 -9.43 -3.60
C ASN A 395 12.14 -8.49 -3.36
N TYR A 396 12.39 -7.25 -2.99
CA TYR A 396 11.36 -6.26 -2.74
C TYR A 396 10.56 -5.95 -4.01
N LEU A 397 11.22 -5.77 -5.14
CA LEU A 397 10.57 -5.49 -6.42
C LEU A 397 9.77 -6.69 -6.95
N LYS A 398 10.22 -7.92 -6.71
CA LYS A 398 9.53 -9.15 -7.12
C LYS A 398 8.40 -9.59 -6.19
N HIS A 399 8.33 -9.02 -4.98
CA HIS A 399 7.32 -9.39 -3.99
C HIS A 399 5.90 -9.21 -4.54
N ASN A 400 4.97 -10.11 -4.15
CA ASN A 400 3.57 -10.10 -4.58
C ASN A 400 3.41 -9.93 -6.11
N LYS A 401 4.12 -10.75 -6.90
CA LYS A 401 4.06 -10.72 -8.37
C LYS A 401 4.47 -9.37 -8.98
N GLY A 402 5.32 -8.61 -8.31
CA GLY A 402 5.82 -7.32 -8.79
C GLY A 402 4.95 -6.11 -8.41
N GLU A 403 4.11 -6.22 -7.41
CA GLU A 403 3.28 -5.11 -6.93
C GLU A 403 4.11 -3.89 -6.52
N ASN A 404 5.23 -4.11 -5.80
CA ASN A 404 6.12 -3.02 -5.41
C ASN A 404 6.80 -2.35 -6.62
N TYR A 405 7.15 -3.13 -7.63
CA TYR A 405 7.66 -2.60 -8.90
C TYR A 405 6.65 -1.66 -9.55
N LEU A 406 5.39 -2.11 -9.70
CA LEU A 406 4.32 -1.31 -10.29
C LEU A 406 4.03 -0.04 -9.50
N LYS A 407 4.07 -0.12 -8.18
CA LYS A 407 3.87 1.05 -7.30
C LYS A 407 4.94 2.11 -7.53
N ILE A 408 6.23 1.72 -7.51
CA ILE A 408 7.35 2.64 -7.76
C ILE A 408 7.31 3.17 -9.19
N PHE A 409 7.03 2.32 -10.18
CA PHE A 409 6.90 2.72 -11.57
C PHE A 409 5.83 3.80 -11.77
N ASN A 410 4.65 3.63 -11.18
CA ASN A 410 3.57 4.61 -11.27
C ASN A 410 3.89 5.91 -10.53
N GLU A 411 4.59 5.84 -9.41
CA GLU A 411 5.08 7.02 -8.68
C GLU A 411 6.09 7.81 -9.52
N LEU A 412 7.06 7.14 -10.13
CA LEU A 412 8.03 7.76 -11.02
C LEU A 412 7.37 8.38 -12.26
N LYS A 413 6.39 7.68 -12.86
CA LYS A 413 5.58 8.24 -13.97
C LYS A 413 4.94 9.56 -13.56
N SER A 414 4.21 9.57 -12.45
CA SER A 414 3.56 10.79 -11.93
C SER A 414 4.57 11.90 -11.67
N ASN A 415 5.68 11.60 -11.02
CA ASN A 415 6.72 12.60 -10.72
C ASN A 415 7.31 13.21 -11.99
N LYS A 416 7.61 12.41 -13.01
CA LYS A 416 8.12 12.90 -14.30
C LYS A 416 7.10 13.77 -15.03
N VAL A 417 5.82 13.40 -14.98
CA VAL A 417 4.75 14.20 -15.55
C VAL A 417 4.61 15.53 -14.81
N PHE A 418 4.61 15.55 -13.48
CA PHE A 418 4.57 16.80 -12.73
C PHE A 418 5.78 17.68 -13.03
N ASN A 419 6.98 17.13 -13.15
CA ASN A 419 8.18 17.89 -13.51
C ASN A 419 8.03 18.51 -14.91
N HIS A 420 7.56 17.75 -15.88
CA HIS A 420 7.28 18.24 -17.22
C HIS A 420 6.26 19.40 -17.23
N ILE A 421 5.18 19.28 -16.42
CA ILE A 421 4.18 20.35 -16.29
C ILE A 421 4.80 21.59 -15.66
N LYS A 422 5.59 21.43 -14.60
CA LYS A 422 6.28 22.52 -13.90
C LYS A 422 7.19 23.35 -14.83
N GLU A 423 7.79 22.72 -15.84
CA GLU A 423 8.56 23.43 -16.87
C GLU A 423 7.70 24.27 -17.83
N LYS A 424 6.43 23.89 -18.04
CA LYS A 424 5.51 24.54 -18.97
C LYS A 424 4.69 25.67 -18.36
N VAL A 425 4.61 25.75 -17.04
CA VAL A 425 3.85 26.73 -16.27
C VAL A 425 4.77 27.73 -15.54
N THR A 426 4.22 28.70 -14.85
CA THR A 426 4.99 29.60 -13.99
C THR A 426 4.85 29.22 -12.53
N ILE A 427 5.97 28.94 -11.86
CA ILE A 427 5.98 28.63 -10.44
C ILE A 427 6.59 29.81 -9.67
N THR A 428 5.82 30.33 -8.73
CA THR A 428 6.21 31.45 -7.87
C THR A 428 6.51 30.94 -6.47
N LYS A 429 7.72 31.19 -5.97
CA LYS A 429 8.09 30.86 -4.58
C LYS A 429 7.48 31.90 -3.63
N LYS A 430 6.73 31.45 -2.63
CA LYS A 430 6.11 32.29 -1.58
C LYS A 430 6.49 31.80 -0.20
N SER A 431 6.98 32.70 0.63
CA SER A 431 7.23 32.38 2.06
C SER A 431 5.92 32.37 2.86
N ILE A 432 5.76 31.35 3.72
CA ILE A 432 4.58 31.17 4.55
C ILE A 432 4.97 30.55 5.89
N THR A 433 4.16 30.74 6.93
CA THR A 433 4.30 30.00 8.20
C THR A 433 3.63 28.64 8.09
N PHE A 434 4.07 27.68 8.90
CA PHE A 434 3.53 26.32 8.88
C PHE A 434 2.04 26.28 9.20
N ASP A 435 1.55 27.08 10.16
CA ASP A 435 0.13 27.12 10.49
C ASP A 435 -0.74 27.63 9.34
N LYS A 436 -0.28 28.67 8.62
CA LYS A 436 -0.98 29.15 7.43
C LYS A 436 -0.95 28.12 6.30
N PHE A 437 0.16 27.40 6.14
CA PHE A 437 0.26 26.33 5.15
C PHE A 437 -0.71 25.18 5.46
N LYS A 438 -0.81 24.74 6.73
CA LYS A 438 -1.78 23.71 7.15
C LYS A 438 -3.22 24.09 6.80
N LEU A 439 -3.59 25.36 6.99
CA LEU A 439 -4.94 25.84 6.65
C LEU A 439 -5.20 25.79 5.12
N LEU A 440 -4.17 26.03 4.29
CA LEU A 440 -4.30 25.89 2.84
C LEU A 440 -4.38 24.41 2.44
N ALA A 441 -3.53 23.56 3.01
CA ALA A 441 -3.48 22.14 2.70
C ALA A 441 -4.79 21.39 3.02
N LYS A 442 -5.55 21.84 4.03
CA LYS A 442 -6.88 21.28 4.36
C LYS A 442 -7.97 21.56 3.31
N LYS A 443 -7.75 22.48 2.35
CA LYS A 443 -8.72 22.87 1.34
C LYS A 443 -8.55 22.14 0.00
N ILE A 444 -7.49 21.39 -0.12
CA ILE A 444 -7.16 20.55 -1.27
C ILE A 444 -7.43 19.07 -0.98
#